data_ed8a0528ead7ef7105120c62cf69cfb1
#
_entry.id   ed8a0528ead7ef7105120c62cf69cfb1
#
_cell.length_a   1.000
_cell.length_b   1.000
_cell.length_c   1.000
_cell.angle_alpha   90.00
_cell.angle_beta   90.00
_cell.angle_gamma   90.00
#
_symmetry.space_group_name_H-M   'P 1'
#
loop_
_entity.id
_entity.type
_entity.pdbx_description
1 polymer ?
#
loop_
_entity_poly.entity_id
_entity_poly.type
_entity_poly.pdbx_seq_one_letter_code
_entity_poly.pdbx_strand_id
1 'polypeptide(L)'
;MEKRVYGVIGISSIMANWNADFSGFPKTTSDGETFGSDKALKYPMKKMWENEGKKVLYIKSMRLSKDRASLIPRTLKERYEMLFHVENLAGCKDVKEILRNLMSAVDVKNFGATFAESNNNISITGAVQIGQGFNKYEGTNPEEQQILSPFRDAKDDKEEALNSTLGTKIVSNEAHYFY
;
A
#
# COMPACT_ATOMS: atom_id res chain seq x y z
N MET A 1 -17.36 -16.09 -15.28
CA MET A 1 -16.14 -16.94 -15.50
C MET A 1 -16.44 -18.26 -14.79
N GLU A 2 -16.54 -19.34 -15.51
CA GLU A 2 -16.91 -20.67 -14.98
C GLU A 2 -15.68 -21.54 -14.62
N LYS A 3 -14.48 -21.06 -14.93
CA LYS A 3 -13.23 -21.80 -14.71
C LYS A 3 -12.29 -21.03 -13.80
N ARG A 4 -11.53 -21.76 -12.99
CA ARG A 4 -10.39 -21.21 -12.25
C ARG A 4 -9.22 -20.96 -13.20
N VAL A 5 -8.52 -19.85 -12.99
CA VAL A 5 -7.30 -19.51 -13.72
C VAL A 5 -6.17 -19.44 -12.70
N TYR A 6 -5.05 -20.04 -13.03
CA TYR A 6 -3.82 -19.99 -12.25
C TYR A 6 -2.75 -19.28 -13.08
N GLY A 7 -1.91 -18.52 -12.45
CA GLY A 7 -0.84 -17.78 -13.10
C GLY A 7 0.30 -17.48 -12.15
N VAL A 8 1.39 -17.02 -12.69
CA VAL A 8 2.56 -16.54 -11.96
C VAL A 8 2.85 -15.12 -12.40
N ILE A 9 3.13 -14.24 -11.43
CA ILE A 9 3.57 -12.88 -11.68
C ILE A 9 5.01 -12.75 -11.18
N GLY A 10 5.93 -12.45 -12.08
CA GLY A 10 7.34 -12.17 -11.76
C GLY A 10 7.59 -10.67 -11.63
N ILE A 11 8.28 -10.26 -10.58
CA ILE A 11 8.75 -8.89 -10.36
C ILE A 11 10.26 -8.92 -10.22
N SER A 12 10.96 -8.24 -11.12
CA SER A 12 12.41 -8.01 -11.01
C SER A 12 12.67 -6.68 -10.33
N SER A 13 13.48 -6.69 -9.29
CA SER A 13 13.88 -5.51 -8.52
C SER A 13 15.41 -5.45 -8.50
N ILE A 14 15.97 -4.57 -9.32
CA ILE A 14 17.42 -4.41 -9.49
C ILE A 14 17.82 -3.04 -8.98
N MET A 15 18.76 -2.96 -8.04
CA MET A 15 19.17 -1.73 -7.35
C MET A 15 17.95 -0.95 -6.80
N ALA A 16 16.96 -1.71 -6.28
CA ALA A 16 15.71 -1.19 -5.78
C ALA A 16 15.20 -2.03 -4.59
N ASN A 17 14.29 -1.48 -3.82
CA ASN A 17 13.63 -2.20 -2.73
C ASN A 17 12.15 -2.35 -3.05
N TRP A 18 11.74 -3.56 -3.44
CA TRP A 18 10.36 -3.85 -3.81
C TRP A 18 9.41 -3.78 -2.62
N ASN A 19 9.80 -4.33 -1.49
CA ASN A 19 8.98 -4.35 -0.29
C ASN A 19 9.83 -4.24 0.98
N ALA A 20 9.93 -3.04 1.53
CA ALA A 20 10.68 -2.78 2.75
C ALA A 20 9.93 -3.21 4.02
N ASP A 21 10.67 -3.54 5.05
CA ASP A 21 10.23 -3.60 6.44
C ASP A 21 10.20 -2.20 7.09
N PHE A 22 9.96 -2.13 8.41
CA PHE A 22 9.94 -0.87 9.15
C PHE A 22 11.34 -0.21 9.29
N SER A 23 12.40 -0.97 9.14
CA SER A 23 13.79 -0.49 9.18
C SER A 23 14.29 -0.05 7.80
N GLY A 24 13.47 -0.25 6.75
CA GLY A 24 13.82 0.08 5.38
C GLY A 24 14.52 -1.04 4.62
N PHE A 25 14.81 -2.18 5.27
CA PHE A 25 15.43 -3.33 4.62
C PHE A 25 14.39 -4.15 3.84
N PRO A 26 14.81 -4.90 2.80
CA PRO A 26 13.94 -5.87 2.15
C PRO A 26 13.36 -6.85 3.17
N LYS A 27 12.05 -7.11 3.07
CA LYS A 27 11.39 -8.05 3.99
C LYS A 27 11.95 -9.46 3.86
N THR A 28 12.21 -10.08 5.01
CA THR A 28 12.64 -11.47 5.11
C THR A 28 11.75 -12.28 6.04
N THR A 29 11.67 -13.57 5.82
CA THR A 29 11.11 -14.54 6.75
C THR A 29 12.05 -14.74 7.94
N SER A 30 11.62 -15.50 8.96
CA SER A 30 12.48 -15.92 10.08
C SER A 30 13.71 -16.68 9.64
N ASP A 31 13.63 -17.40 8.50
CA ASP A 31 14.70 -18.20 7.95
C ASP A 31 15.62 -17.41 6.99
N GLY A 32 15.37 -16.09 6.87
CA GLY A 32 16.17 -15.17 6.05
C GLY A 32 15.78 -15.12 4.58
N GLU A 33 14.72 -15.81 4.15
CA GLU A 33 14.26 -15.78 2.76
C GLU A 33 13.59 -14.42 2.45
N THR A 34 14.09 -13.71 1.44
CA THR A 34 13.52 -12.43 1.01
C THR A 34 12.19 -12.63 0.29
N PHE A 35 11.19 -11.83 0.66
CA PHE A 35 9.86 -11.92 0.04
C PHE A 35 9.22 -10.55 -0.17
N GLY A 36 8.31 -10.49 -1.14
CA GLY A 36 7.36 -9.41 -1.32
C GLY A 36 5.97 -9.83 -0.82
N SER A 37 5.35 -9.01 0.03
CA SER A 37 4.00 -9.30 0.48
C SER A 37 2.98 -9.15 -0.66
N ASP A 38 1.86 -9.83 -0.54
CA ASP A 38 0.71 -9.65 -1.43
C ASP A 38 0.26 -8.17 -1.49
N LYS A 39 0.39 -7.44 -0.37
CA LYS A 39 0.09 -6.00 -0.30
C LYS A 39 1.02 -5.17 -1.17
N ALA A 40 2.30 -5.53 -1.27
CA ALA A 40 3.24 -4.83 -2.14
C ALA A 40 2.83 -4.93 -3.61
N LEU A 41 2.41 -6.12 -4.06
CA LEU A 41 1.92 -6.32 -5.43
C LEU A 41 0.56 -5.67 -5.66
N LYS A 42 -0.36 -5.76 -4.70
CA LYS A 42 -1.70 -5.18 -4.81
C LYS A 42 -1.68 -3.64 -4.84
N TYR A 43 -0.69 -3.00 -4.26
CA TYR A 43 -0.62 -1.53 -4.22
C TYR A 43 -0.49 -0.88 -5.60
N PRO A 44 0.48 -1.23 -6.46
CA PRO A 44 0.57 -0.65 -7.81
C PRO A 44 -0.66 -0.99 -8.68
N MET A 45 -1.27 -2.17 -8.51
CA MET A 45 -2.52 -2.51 -9.20
C MET A 45 -3.65 -1.57 -8.79
N LYS A 46 -3.80 -1.30 -7.48
CA LYS A 46 -4.80 -0.35 -6.97
C LYS A 46 -4.53 1.08 -7.44
N LYS A 47 -3.26 1.50 -7.48
CA LYS A 47 -2.88 2.82 -8.01
C LYS A 47 -3.19 2.95 -9.50
N MET A 48 -2.91 1.93 -10.28
CA MET A 48 -3.28 1.89 -11.69
C MET A 48 -4.79 2.08 -11.88
N TRP A 49 -5.60 1.33 -11.16
CA TRP A 49 -7.05 1.45 -11.23
C TRP A 49 -7.57 2.81 -10.76
N GLU A 50 -6.99 3.39 -9.71
CA GLU A 50 -7.33 4.74 -9.25
C GLU A 50 -7.00 5.79 -10.32
N ASN A 51 -5.84 5.68 -10.98
CA ASN A 51 -5.43 6.56 -12.08
C ASN A 51 -6.32 6.41 -13.33
N GLU A 52 -6.91 5.23 -13.53
CA GLU A 52 -7.92 4.97 -14.57
C GLU A 52 -9.33 5.47 -14.17
N GLY A 53 -9.48 6.14 -13.04
CA GLY A 53 -10.77 6.65 -12.55
C GLY A 53 -11.69 5.58 -11.96
N LYS A 54 -11.20 4.36 -11.73
CA LYS A 54 -11.98 3.30 -11.07
C LYS A 54 -12.06 3.52 -9.57
N LYS A 55 -13.14 3.07 -8.97
CA LYS A 55 -13.32 3.13 -7.52
C LYS A 55 -12.40 2.12 -6.82
N VAL A 56 -11.51 2.60 -5.96
CA VAL A 56 -10.61 1.80 -5.12
C VAL A 56 -10.83 2.20 -3.67
N LEU A 57 -11.26 1.27 -2.82
CA LEU A 57 -11.60 1.56 -1.43
C LEU A 57 -10.39 1.43 -0.51
N TYR A 58 -9.69 0.30 -0.54
CA TYR A 58 -8.61 -0.05 0.37
C TYR A 58 -7.25 0.46 -0.11
N ILE A 59 -7.14 1.79 -0.24
CA ILE A 59 -5.89 2.48 -0.52
C ILE A 59 -5.75 3.68 0.40
N LYS A 60 -4.51 4.00 0.83
CA LYS A 60 -4.24 5.15 1.69
C LYS A 60 -4.69 6.43 1.01
N SER A 61 -5.52 7.20 1.68
CA SER A 61 -5.93 8.52 1.24
C SER A 61 -5.82 9.51 2.39
N MET A 62 -5.42 10.73 2.09
CA MET A 62 -5.11 11.76 3.09
C MET A 62 -6.23 12.80 3.15
N ARG A 63 -6.37 13.45 4.28
CA ARG A 63 -7.17 14.67 4.47
C ARG A 63 -6.49 15.64 5.40
N LEU A 64 -6.90 16.89 5.34
CA LEU A 64 -6.50 17.84 6.36
C LEU A 64 -7.19 17.51 7.70
N SER A 65 -6.49 17.71 8.79
CA SER A 65 -7.06 17.67 10.14
C SER A 65 -8.14 18.76 10.28
N LYS A 66 -8.95 18.66 11.34
CA LYS A 66 -10.06 19.63 11.56
C LYS A 66 -9.55 21.06 11.71
N ASP A 67 -8.43 21.25 12.36
CA ASP A 67 -7.74 22.52 12.53
C ASP A 67 -6.94 22.96 11.28
N ARG A 68 -6.90 22.12 10.24
CA ARG A 68 -6.13 22.27 9.00
C ARG A 68 -4.60 22.40 9.21
N ALA A 69 -4.11 22.04 10.39
CA ALA A 69 -2.70 22.17 10.74
C ALA A 69 -1.85 20.99 10.23
N SER A 70 -2.48 19.84 9.95
CA SER A 70 -1.77 18.63 9.55
C SER A 70 -2.51 17.83 8.49
N LEU A 71 -1.73 17.05 7.73
CA LEU A 71 -2.26 16.09 6.75
C LEU A 71 -2.29 14.71 7.40
N ILE A 72 -3.48 14.15 7.58
CA ILE A 72 -3.68 12.88 8.27
C ILE A 72 -4.34 11.82 7.37
N PRO A 73 -4.09 10.52 7.59
CA PRO A 73 -4.77 9.46 6.86
C PRO A 73 -6.27 9.47 7.18
N ARG A 74 -7.10 9.19 6.18
CA ARG A 74 -8.52 8.92 6.38
C ARG A 74 -8.72 7.59 7.09
N THR A 75 -9.74 7.49 7.90
CA THR A 75 -10.28 6.20 8.37
C THR A 75 -10.96 5.46 7.21
N LEU A 76 -11.23 4.17 7.37
CA LEU A 76 -11.97 3.40 6.37
C LEU A 76 -13.39 3.97 6.17
N LYS A 77 -14.05 4.36 7.25
CA LYS A 77 -15.36 5.07 7.20
C LYS A 77 -15.26 6.33 6.35
N GLU A 78 -14.33 7.23 6.66
CA GLU A 78 -14.15 8.50 5.91
C GLU A 78 -13.80 8.25 4.44
N ARG A 79 -13.01 7.20 4.15
CA ARG A 79 -12.69 6.81 2.76
C ARG A 79 -13.95 6.31 2.04
N TYR A 80 -14.77 5.49 2.69
CA TYR A 80 -16.03 5.01 2.14
C TYR A 80 -16.99 6.16 1.85
N GLU A 81 -17.23 7.04 2.82
CA GLU A 81 -18.12 8.20 2.69
C GLU A 81 -17.70 9.11 1.53
N MET A 82 -16.39 9.39 1.42
CA MET A 82 -15.85 10.20 0.32
C MET A 82 -16.02 9.49 -1.04
N LEU A 83 -15.69 8.20 -1.13
CA LEU A 83 -15.65 7.46 -2.40
C LEU A 83 -17.03 7.22 -2.99
N PHE A 84 -18.04 7.01 -2.12
CA PHE A 84 -19.40 6.69 -2.52
C PHE A 84 -20.37 7.85 -2.36
N HIS A 85 -19.86 9.03 -1.97
CA HIS A 85 -20.67 10.25 -1.74
C HIS A 85 -21.80 10.04 -0.71
N VAL A 86 -21.48 9.33 0.37
CA VAL A 86 -22.37 9.08 1.50
C VAL A 86 -22.07 10.09 2.60
N GLU A 87 -23.06 10.87 3.01
CA GLU A 87 -22.85 11.91 4.02
C GLU A 87 -22.51 11.32 5.40
N ASN A 88 -23.19 10.24 5.79
CA ASN A 88 -22.97 9.60 7.08
C ASN A 88 -23.27 8.09 7.02
N LEU A 89 -22.22 7.29 7.02
CA LEU A 89 -22.34 5.83 7.01
C LEU A 89 -23.10 5.30 8.24
N ALA A 90 -22.94 5.92 9.40
CA ALA A 90 -23.64 5.49 10.62
C ALA A 90 -25.17 5.64 10.52
N GLY A 91 -25.64 6.53 9.68
CA GLY A 91 -27.07 6.72 9.38
C GLY A 91 -27.63 5.79 8.30
N CYS A 92 -26.75 5.12 7.55
CA CYS A 92 -27.17 4.21 6.49
C CYS A 92 -27.65 2.87 7.09
N LYS A 93 -28.95 2.63 7.04
CA LYS A 93 -29.60 1.41 7.56
C LYS A 93 -29.74 0.31 6.49
N ASP A 94 -29.54 0.64 5.22
CA ASP A 94 -29.66 -0.32 4.12
C ASP A 94 -28.34 -1.01 3.83
N VAL A 95 -28.16 -2.19 4.41
CA VAL A 95 -27.00 -3.07 4.18
C VAL A 95 -26.85 -3.44 2.70
N LYS A 96 -27.94 -3.49 1.93
CA LYS A 96 -27.90 -3.80 0.49
C LYS A 96 -27.25 -2.67 -0.29
N GLU A 97 -27.48 -1.41 0.13
CA GLU A 97 -26.80 -0.26 -0.46
C GLU A 97 -25.31 -0.29 -0.15
N ILE A 98 -24.95 -0.56 1.10
CA ILE A 98 -23.54 -0.69 1.52
C ILE A 98 -22.86 -1.79 0.70
N LEU A 99 -23.49 -2.95 0.54
CA LEU A 99 -22.95 -4.04 -0.24
C LEU A 99 -22.80 -3.68 -1.73
N ARG A 100 -23.78 -2.99 -2.33
CA ARG A 100 -23.69 -2.49 -3.71
C ARG A 100 -22.51 -1.54 -3.89
N ASN A 101 -22.32 -0.62 -2.95
CA ASN A 101 -21.19 0.30 -2.95
C ASN A 101 -19.86 -0.45 -2.87
N LEU A 102 -19.70 -1.36 -1.89
CA LEU A 102 -18.51 -2.19 -1.76
C LEU A 102 -18.24 -2.97 -3.05
N MET A 103 -19.25 -3.60 -3.64
CA MET A 103 -19.11 -4.36 -4.88
C MET A 103 -18.90 -3.48 -6.12
N SER A 104 -19.08 -2.16 -6.04
CA SER A 104 -18.72 -1.23 -7.12
C SER A 104 -17.22 -0.89 -7.11
N ALA A 105 -16.51 -1.12 -6.01
CA ALA A 105 -15.06 -0.91 -5.91
C ALA A 105 -14.30 -2.09 -6.54
N VAL A 106 -13.39 -1.78 -7.46
CA VAL A 106 -12.66 -2.80 -8.23
C VAL A 106 -11.74 -3.64 -7.35
N ASP A 107 -11.11 -3.05 -6.34
CA ASP A 107 -10.24 -3.74 -5.41
C ASP A 107 -11.02 -4.68 -4.48
N VAL A 108 -12.23 -4.31 -4.08
CA VAL A 108 -13.12 -5.18 -3.28
C VAL A 108 -13.56 -6.39 -4.09
N LYS A 109 -13.98 -6.20 -5.35
CA LYS A 109 -14.35 -7.31 -6.24
C LYS A 109 -13.20 -8.30 -6.44
N ASN A 110 -12.00 -7.78 -6.65
CA ASN A 110 -10.84 -8.63 -6.96
C ASN A 110 -10.23 -9.24 -5.70
N PHE A 111 -9.99 -8.46 -4.67
CA PHE A 111 -9.18 -8.91 -3.52
C PHE A 111 -10.00 -9.22 -2.27
N GLY A 112 -11.28 -8.86 -2.28
CA GLY A 112 -12.15 -8.99 -1.12
C GLY A 112 -12.01 -7.83 -0.13
N ALA A 113 -12.78 -7.90 0.94
CA ALA A 113 -12.80 -6.89 2.00
C ALA A 113 -13.31 -7.48 3.31
N THR A 114 -12.77 -6.98 4.40
CA THR A 114 -13.42 -7.02 5.72
C THR A 114 -13.84 -5.61 6.05
N PHE A 115 -15.14 -5.34 6.05
CA PHE A 115 -15.71 -4.02 6.29
C PHE A 115 -16.46 -4.03 7.61
N ALA A 116 -15.78 -3.60 8.67
CA ALA A 116 -16.30 -3.56 10.03
C ALA A 116 -16.42 -2.09 10.49
N GLU A 117 -17.39 -1.39 9.93
CA GLU A 117 -17.61 0.05 10.18
C GLU A 117 -19.07 0.34 10.51
N SER A 118 -19.30 1.22 11.51
CA SER A 118 -20.65 1.72 11.86
C SER A 118 -21.67 0.60 12.07
N ASN A 119 -21.34 -0.42 12.88
CA ASN A 119 -22.14 -1.60 13.17
C ASN A 119 -22.39 -2.56 11.99
N ASN A 120 -21.74 -2.34 10.86
CA ASN A 120 -21.71 -3.31 9.78
C ASN A 120 -20.52 -4.25 9.94
N ASN A 121 -20.73 -5.53 9.73
CA ASN A 121 -19.67 -6.53 9.70
C ASN A 121 -19.84 -7.37 8.43
N ILE A 122 -19.20 -6.92 7.35
CA ILE A 122 -19.32 -7.52 6.03
C ILE A 122 -17.95 -8.09 5.63
N SER A 123 -17.91 -9.38 5.35
CA SER A 123 -16.73 -10.07 4.83
C SER A 123 -17.00 -10.53 3.40
N ILE A 124 -16.12 -10.15 2.49
CA ILE A 124 -16.19 -10.46 1.06
C ILE A 124 -14.89 -11.15 0.65
N THR A 125 -15.01 -12.35 0.10
CA THR A 125 -13.88 -13.03 -0.54
C THR A 125 -13.81 -12.58 -2.00
N GLY A 126 -12.68 -12.02 -2.41
CA GLY A 126 -12.47 -11.54 -3.77
C GLY A 126 -12.22 -12.68 -4.77
N ALA A 127 -12.41 -12.37 -6.04
CA ALA A 127 -12.22 -13.33 -7.13
C ALA A 127 -10.74 -13.66 -7.39
N VAL A 128 -9.81 -12.79 -6.95
CA VAL A 128 -8.37 -12.91 -7.17
C VAL A 128 -7.67 -13.15 -5.84
N GLN A 129 -7.02 -14.28 -5.71
CA GLN A 129 -6.22 -14.65 -4.54
C GLN A 129 -4.74 -14.62 -4.93
N ILE A 130 -3.95 -13.81 -4.25
CA ILE A 130 -2.51 -13.64 -4.48
C ILE A 130 -1.80 -13.98 -3.19
N GLY A 131 -0.83 -14.88 -3.26
CA GLY A 131 0.04 -15.21 -2.16
C GLY A 131 1.17 -14.21 -1.96
N GLN A 132 2.17 -14.57 -1.17
CA GLN A 132 3.43 -13.84 -1.08
C GLN A 132 4.34 -14.22 -2.24
N GLY A 133 5.11 -13.26 -2.73
CA GLY A 133 6.11 -13.49 -3.76
C GLY A 133 7.47 -13.74 -3.13
N PHE A 134 7.97 -14.96 -3.27
CA PHE A 134 9.29 -15.31 -2.77
C PHE A 134 10.38 -15.02 -3.81
N ASN A 135 11.49 -14.50 -3.33
CA ASN A 135 12.66 -14.29 -4.17
C ASN A 135 13.29 -15.62 -4.54
N LYS A 136 13.63 -15.80 -5.81
CA LYS A 136 14.28 -17.00 -6.35
C LYS A 136 15.74 -16.77 -6.76
N TYR A 137 16.27 -15.58 -6.47
CA TYR A 137 17.65 -15.23 -6.77
C TYR A 137 18.51 -15.34 -5.50
N GLU A 138 19.49 -16.26 -5.50
CA GLU A 138 20.30 -16.57 -4.33
C GLU A 138 21.31 -15.47 -3.96
N GLY A 139 21.71 -14.64 -4.92
CA GLY A 139 22.70 -13.57 -4.74
C GLY A 139 22.14 -12.25 -4.19
N THR A 140 20.92 -12.24 -3.63
CA THR A 140 20.31 -11.01 -3.11
C THR A 140 20.98 -10.54 -1.83
N ASN A 141 21.50 -9.31 -1.87
CA ASN A 141 22.04 -8.63 -0.70
C ASN A 141 21.46 -7.22 -0.60
N PRO A 142 21.10 -6.76 0.59
CA PRO A 142 20.78 -5.36 0.80
C PRO A 142 22.03 -4.50 0.79
N GLU A 143 21.94 -3.33 0.19
CA GLU A 143 23.00 -2.32 0.15
C GLU A 143 22.48 -1.01 0.72
N GLU A 144 23.25 -0.40 1.60
CA GLU A 144 22.98 0.92 2.13
C GLU A 144 23.73 1.97 1.30
N GLN A 145 23.00 2.94 0.78
CA GLN A 145 23.53 4.05 0.02
C GLN A 145 23.27 5.36 0.75
N GLN A 146 24.31 6.15 0.94
CA GLN A 146 24.16 7.50 1.50
C GLN A 146 23.55 8.43 0.44
N ILE A 147 22.59 9.22 0.87
CA ILE A 147 21.93 10.23 0.05
C ILE A 147 22.19 11.60 0.67
N LEU A 148 22.71 12.51 -0.13
CA LEU A 148 22.87 13.89 0.26
C LEU A 148 21.56 14.67 0.00
N SER A 149 21.01 15.29 1.03
CA SER A 149 19.87 16.19 0.88
C SER A 149 20.35 17.54 0.34
N PRO A 150 19.65 18.19 -0.59
CA PRO A 150 19.96 19.54 -1.02
C PRO A 150 19.60 20.62 0.02
N PHE A 151 18.99 20.22 1.14
CA PHE A 151 18.54 21.14 2.18
C PHE A 151 19.42 21.03 3.43
N ARG A 152 19.65 22.17 4.09
CA ARG A 152 20.30 22.20 5.41
C ARG A 152 19.36 21.65 6.49
N ASP A 153 19.93 21.23 7.62
CA ASP A 153 19.13 20.85 8.80
C ASP A 153 18.48 22.10 9.41
N ALA A 154 17.17 22.06 9.65
CA ALA A 154 16.42 23.15 10.27
C ALA A 154 16.79 23.39 11.74
N LYS A 155 17.48 22.44 12.39
CA LYS A 155 17.95 22.55 13.77
C LYS A 155 19.26 23.36 13.90
N ASP A 156 19.95 23.62 12.80
CA ASP A 156 21.15 24.41 12.77
C ASP A 156 20.77 25.89 12.59
N ASP A 157 20.60 26.61 13.72
CA ASP A 157 20.24 28.03 13.76
C ASP A 157 21.37 28.99 13.26
N LYS A 158 22.51 28.45 12.83
CA LYS A 158 23.61 29.25 12.29
C LYS A 158 23.45 29.38 10.78
N GLU A 159 23.33 30.60 10.30
CA GLU A 159 23.30 30.93 8.86
C GLU A 159 24.50 30.37 8.07
N GLU A 160 25.58 30.03 8.77
CA GLU A 160 26.83 29.47 8.21
C GLU A 160 26.83 27.93 8.16
N ALA A 161 25.75 27.24 8.56
CA ALA A 161 25.71 25.78 8.51
C ALA A 161 25.67 25.27 7.05
N LEU A 162 26.84 24.94 6.55
CA LEU A 162 27.07 24.31 5.24
C LEU A 162 26.65 22.83 5.20
N ASN A 163 26.08 22.30 6.29
CA ASN A 163 25.83 20.90 6.45
C ASN A 163 24.50 20.50 5.77
N SER A 164 24.62 19.84 4.64
CA SER A 164 23.52 19.09 4.05
C SER A 164 23.16 17.91 4.95
N THR A 165 21.86 17.62 5.09
CA THR A 165 21.42 16.44 5.82
C THR A 165 21.74 15.16 5.01
N LEU A 166 22.28 14.16 5.70
CA LEU A 166 22.55 12.84 5.14
C LEU A 166 21.34 11.94 5.41
N GLY A 167 20.85 11.28 4.38
CA GLY A 167 19.86 10.21 4.46
C GLY A 167 20.47 8.87 4.03
N THR A 168 19.80 7.79 4.36
CA THR A 168 20.17 6.44 3.92
C THR A 168 19.07 5.87 3.05
N LYS A 169 19.44 5.34 1.90
CA LYS A 169 18.59 4.55 1.02
C LYS A 169 19.06 3.10 1.07
N ILE A 170 18.13 2.18 1.29
CA ILE A 170 18.41 0.75 1.29
C ILE A 170 17.80 0.14 0.03
N VAL A 171 18.59 -0.59 -0.71
CA VAL A 171 18.20 -1.27 -1.95
C VAL A 171 18.66 -2.72 -1.92
N SER A 172 17.99 -3.59 -2.68
CA SER A 172 18.55 -4.89 -3.04
C SER A 172 19.39 -4.72 -4.30
N ASN A 173 20.56 -5.34 -4.36
CA ASN A 173 21.36 -5.43 -5.58
C ASN A 173 20.53 -6.04 -6.72
N GLU A 174 19.96 -7.22 -6.48
CA GLU A 174 19.07 -7.92 -7.39
C GLU A 174 18.15 -8.87 -6.61
N ALA A 175 16.84 -8.86 -6.95
CA ALA A 175 15.86 -9.78 -6.41
C ALA A 175 14.75 -10.05 -7.45
N HIS A 176 14.29 -11.30 -7.53
CA HIS A 176 13.24 -11.73 -8.43
C HIS A 176 12.13 -12.44 -7.66
N TYR A 177 11.01 -11.77 -7.49
CA TYR A 177 9.87 -12.27 -6.72
C TYR A 177 8.85 -12.95 -7.62
N PHE A 178 8.40 -14.13 -7.24
CA PHE A 178 7.36 -14.88 -7.96
C PHE A 178 6.14 -15.03 -7.05
N TYR A 179 5.03 -14.43 -7.47
CA TYR A 179 3.72 -14.48 -6.85
C TYR A 179 2.82 -15.51 -7.52
#